data_318b09eabd143d46e30e879979347703
#
_entry.id   318b09eabd143d46e30e879979347703
#
_cell.length_a   1.000
_cell.length_b   1.000
_cell.length_c   1.000
_cell.angle_alpha   90.00
_cell.angle_beta   90.00
_cell.angle_gamma   90.00
#
_symmetry.space_group_name_H-M   'P 1'
#
loop_
_entity.id
_entity.type
_entity.pdbx_description
1 polymer ?
#
loop_
_entity_poly.entity_id
_entity_poly.type
_entity_poly.pdbx_seq_one_letter_code
_entity_poly.pdbx_strand_id
1 'polypeptide(L)'
;MKEIIVAAPRGFCAGVAYAIEVVDLALKAYGSPIYVRHAIVHNEWVVKSFEQRGVIFVENIEDVPEGMPAIFSAHGVPPKIRQKAAERSLTVVDATCPLVTKVHNEAKHYAAKGYLMVYIGHAGHVEAEGTMGEAPDQMILIENPEDAEKVQLPPHEKLAVLTQTTLSVEEVQETMKVLKHRFSHIESPKKEDICYATTNRQHAVRELAKECELVLVVGSNTSSNSNRLREVAEACGAKAHLLMTPEEILPEWKTAFQKIGITSGASTPEQLVENIIGELLKNQEHIPVKTLEIIKEDMHFMPPRSLIQLAMAPATV
;
A
#
# COMPACT_ATOMS: atom_id res chain seq x y z
N MET A 1 -6.13 31.74 3.82
CA MET A 1 -6.35 30.72 2.75
C MET A 1 -7.42 31.25 1.80
N LYS A 2 -7.22 31.05 0.48
CA LYS A 2 -8.18 31.49 -0.55
C LYS A 2 -8.86 30.31 -1.25
N GLU A 3 -8.23 29.16 -1.25
CA GLU A 3 -8.72 27.99 -2.00
C GLU A 3 -8.15 26.69 -1.41
N ILE A 4 -8.96 25.64 -1.45
CA ILE A 4 -8.53 24.26 -1.22
C ILE A 4 -8.64 23.50 -2.55
N ILE A 5 -7.58 22.79 -2.95
CA ILE A 5 -7.57 21.94 -4.13
C ILE A 5 -7.39 20.49 -3.68
N VAL A 6 -8.32 19.64 -4.05
CA VAL A 6 -8.31 18.22 -3.66
C VAL A 6 -7.96 17.36 -4.87
N ALA A 7 -6.89 16.59 -4.76
CA ALA A 7 -6.45 15.72 -5.86
C ALA A 7 -7.39 14.53 -6.09
N ALA A 8 -7.53 14.13 -7.34
CA ALA A 8 -8.11 12.86 -7.75
C ALA A 8 -7.18 12.19 -8.80
N PRO A 9 -6.82 10.89 -8.64
CA PRO A 9 -7.33 9.98 -7.62
C PRO A 9 -6.72 10.19 -6.23
N ARG A 10 -7.49 9.79 -5.21
CA ARG A 10 -7.11 9.71 -3.80
C ARG A 10 -7.89 8.59 -3.12
N GLY A 11 -7.61 8.33 -1.84
CA GLY A 11 -8.36 7.35 -1.06
C GLY A 11 -8.16 5.91 -1.51
N PHE A 12 -9.05 5.03 -1.11
CA PHE A 12 -8.93 3.59 -1.33
C PHE A 12 -8.68 3.22 -2.78
N CYS A 13 -7.58 2.49 -3.03
CA CYS A 13 -7.36 1.84 -4.32
C CYS A 13 -8.13 0.51 -4.39
N ALA A 14 -8.21 -0.08 -5.60
CA ALA A 14 -8.92 -1.35 -5.79
C ALA A 14 -8.36 -2.50 -4.91
N GLY A 15 -7.04 -2.53 -4.67
CA GLY A 15 -6.42 -3.55 -3.81
C GLY A 15 -6.81 -3.41 -2.34
N VAL A 16 -6.89 -2.18 -1.85
CA VAL A 16 -7.35 -1.89 -0.48
C VAL A 16 -8.84 -2.17 -0.32
N ALA A 17 -9.67 -1.70 -1.27
CA ALA A 17 -11.10 -1.97 -1.26
C ALA A 17 -11.40 -3.48 -1.27
N TYR A 18 -10.68 -4.24 -2.10
CA TYR A 18 -10.72 -5.70 -2.13
C TYR A 18 -10.39 -6.31 -0.76
N ALA A 19 -9.29 -5.91 -0.13
CA ALA A 19 -8.88 -6.49 1.16
C ALA A 19 -9.89 -6.19 2.28
N ILE A 20 -10.45 -4.98 2.31
CA ILE A 20 -11.50 -4.58 3.25
C ILE A 20 -12.77 -5.41 3.01
N GLU A 21 -13.20 -5.58 1.76
CA GLU A 21 -14.37 -6.37 1.39
C GLU A 21 -14.20 -7.85 1.78
N VAL A 22 -12.99 -8.40 1.63
CA VAL A 22 -12.67 -9.78 2.07
C VAL A 22 -12.88 -9.93 3.57
N VAL A 23 -12.43 -8.97 4.42
CA VAL A 23 -12.67 -9.02 5.86
C VAL A 23 -14.15 -8.89 6.18
N ASP A 24 -14.89 -8.00 5.50
CA ASP A 24 -16.33 -7.83 5.67
C ASP A 24 -17.11 -9.10 5.35
N LEU A 25 -16.77 -9.76 4.26
CA LEU A 25 -17.37 -11.03 3.86
C LEU A 25 -17.01 -12.17 4.82
N ALA A 26 -15.77 -12.21 5.30
CA ALA A 26 -15.33 -13.22 6.27
C ALA A 26 -16.06 -13.07 7.61
N LEU A 27 -16.26 -11.83 8.10
CA LEU A 27 -17.08 -11.57 9.28
C LEU A 27 -18.53 -12.05 9.10
N LYS A 28 -19.11 -11.88 7.92
CA LYS A 28 -20.46 -12.39 7.62
C LYS A 28 -20.50 -13.92 7.54
N ALA A 29 -19.45 -14.54 6.97
CA ALA A 29 -19.41 -15.97 6.72
C ALA A 29 -19.08 -16.79 7.98
N TYR A 30 -18.16 -16.31 8.80
CA TYR A 30 -17.63 -17.08 9.95
C TYR A 30 -18.06 -16.51 11.31
N GLY A 31 -18.56 -15.27 11.35
CA GLY A 31 -18.79 -14.56 12.61
C GLY A 31 -17.49 -14.06 13.23
N SER A 32 -17.61 -13.42 14.41
CA SER A 32 -16.43 -13.01 15.20
C SER A 32 -16.13 -14.06 16.30
N PRO A 33 -14.87 -14.23 16.73
CA PRO A 33 -13.69 -13.50 16.26
C PRO A 33 -13.13 -14.03 14.94
N ILE A 34 -12.53 -13.15 14.15
CA ILE A 34 -11.70 -13.48 12.99
C ILE A 34 -10.30 -12.93 13.22
N TYR A 35 -9.30 -13.67 12.83
CA TYR A 35 -7.90 -13.28 13.00
C TYR A 35 -7.33 -12.74 11.69
N VAL A 36 -6.59 -11.65 11.75
CA VAL A 36 -5.89 -11.07 10.60
C VAL A 36 -4.41 -10.95 10.94
N ARG A 37 -3.55 -11.56 10.11
CA ARG A 37 -2.11 -11.42 10.28
C ARG A 37 -1.63 -10.09 9.75
N HIS A 38 -0.98 -9.29 10.61
CA HIS A 38 -0.65 -7.88 10.42
C HIS A 38 -1.89 -6.99 10.19
N ALA A 39 -1.70 -5.68 10.15
CA ALA A 39 -2.74 -4.77 9.72
C ALA A 39 -3.25 -5.16 8.33
N ILE A 40 -4.58 -5.21 8.13
CA ILE A 40 -5.17 -5.57 6.82
C ILE A 40 -4.66 -4.64 5.72
N VAL A 41 -4.51 -3.36 6.04
CA VAL A 41 -3.87 -2.29 5.28
C VAL A 41 -3.19 -1.34 6.27
N HIS A 42 -2.17 -0.60 5.86
CA HIS A 42 -1.47 0.37 6.71
C HIS A 42 -2.32 1.63 6.97
N ASN A 43 -3.31 1.49 7.87
CA ASN A 43 -4.15 2.58 8.35
C ASN A 43 -4.80 2.21 9.69
N GLU A 44 -4.43 2.90 10.76
CA GLU A 44 -4.90 2.59 12.12
C GLU A 44 -6.41 2.82 12.30
N TRP A 45 -7.00 3.77 11.55
CA TRP A 45 -8.44 4.00 11.59
C TRP A 45 -9.20 2.77 11.05
N VAL A 46 -8.72 2.19 9.94
CA VAL A 46 -9.28 0.95 9.37
C VAL A 46 -9.12 -0.21 10.33
N VAL A 47 -7.92 -0.39 10.91
CA VAL A 47 -7.64 -1.43 11.90
C VAL A 47 -8.59 -1.33 13.07
N LYS A 48 -8.69 -0.16 13.71
CA LYS A 48 -9.58 0.09 14.85
C LYS A 48 -11.06 -0.17 14.51
N SER A 49 -11.50 0.20 13.30
CA SER A 49 -12.88 -0.06 12.89
C SER A 49 -13.21 -1.55 12.81
N PHE A 50 -12.25 -2.38 12.41
CA PHE A 50 -12.40 -3.84 12.40
C PHE A 50 -12.27 -4.46 13.79
N GLU A 51 -11.37 -3.97 14.64
CA GLU A 51 -11.27 -4.40 16.05
C GLU A 51 -12.60 -4.23 16.79
N GLN A 52 -13.28 -3.09 16.61
CA GLN A 52 -14.61 -2.83 17.16
C GLN A 52 -15.68 -3.84 16.69
N ARG A 53 -15.44 -4.51 15.57
CA ARG A 53 -16.32 -5.52 14.97
C ARG A 53 -15.90 -6.96 15.29
N GLY A 54 -14.90 -7.13 16.17
CA GLY A 54 -14.44 -8.43 16.64
C GLY A 54 -13.36 -9.09 15.78
N VAL A 55 -12.65 -8.30 14.96
CA VAL A 55 -11.43 -8.76 14.30
C VAL A 55 -10.25 -8.64 15.27
N ILE A 56 -9.42 -9.66 15.33
CA ILE A 56 -8.20 -9.70 16.15
C ILE A 56 -7.00 -9.68 15.22
N PHE A 57 -6.20 -8.63 15.32
CA PHE A 57 -4.94 -8.53 14.57
C PHE A 57 -3.82 -9.21 15.35
N VAL A 58 -3.04 -10.03 14.65
CA VAL A 58 -1.90 -10.78 15.23
C VAL A 58 -0.65 -10.57 14.38
N GLU A 59 0.50 -10.54 15.03
CA GLU A 59 1.78 -10.47 14.33
C GLU A 59 2.22 -11.84 13.81
N ASN A 60 2.07 -12.87 14.63
CA ASN A 60 2.47 -14.23 14.28
C ASN A 60 1.25 -15.09 14.00
N ILE A 61 1.33 -15.92 12.97
CA ILE A 61 0.23 -16.83 12.63
C ILE A 61 0.02 -17.91 13.71
N GLU A 62 1.05 -18.15 14.51
CA GLU A 62 1.03 -19.05 15.64
C GLU A 62 0.15 -18.56 16.80
N ASP A 63 -0.13 -17.27 16.87
CA ASP A 63 -1.02 -16.68 17.89
C ASP A 63 -2.51 -16.92 17.58
N VAL A 64 -2.82 -17.38 16.35
CA VAL A 64 -4.18 -17.77 15.98
C VAL A 64 -4.51 -19.14 16.58
N PRO A 65 -5.62 -19.31 17.33
CA PRO A 65 -6.03 -20.63 17.82
C PRO A 65 -6.28 -21.63 16.68
N GLU A 66 -6.00 -22.89 16.91
CA GLU A 66 -6.16 -23.94 15.88
C GLU A 66 -7.59 -24.01 15.34
N GLY A 67 -7.70 -24.24 14.03
CA GLY A 67 -8.98 -24.36 13.34
C GLY A 67 -9.73 -23.05 13.10
N MET A 68 -9.25 -21.92 13.64
CA MET A 68 -9.94 -20.63 13.52
C MET A 68 -9.77 -19.99 12.12
N PRO A 69 -10.72 -19.10 11.72
CA PRO A 69 -10.58 -18.32 10.51
C PRO A 69 -9.41 -17.33 10.63
N ALA A 70 -8.53 -17.33 9.64
CA ALA A 70 -7.39 -16.44 9.56
C ALA A 70 -7.32 -15.74 8.18
N ILE A 71 -7.02 -14.47 8.16
CA ILE A 71 -6.90 -13.66 6.93
C ILE A 71 -5.44 -13.24 6.75
N PHE A 72 -4.90 -13.45 5.57
CA PHE A 72 -3.65 -12.82 5.16
C PHE A 72 -3.93 -11.42 4.62
N SER A 73 -3.18 -10.42 5.09
CA SER A 73 -3.39 -9.02 4.73
C SER A 73 -3.12 -8.71 3.25
N ALA A 74 -3.46 -7.50 2.83
CA ALA A 74 -3.25 -7.03 1.46
C ALA A 74 -1.80 -7.13 0.98
N HIS A 75 -0.85 -7.16 1.90
CA HIS A 75 0.59 -7.16 1.62
C HIS A 75 1.18 -8.51 1.20
N GLY A 76 0.39 -9.59 1.33
CA GLY A 76 0.87 -10.94 1.07
C GLY A 76 1.66 -11.55 2.22
N VAL A 77 1.97 -12.83 2.08
CA VAL A 77 2.74 -13.60 3.07
C VAL A 77 3.69 -14.57 2.36
N PRO A 78 4.85 -14.86 2.95
CA PRO A 78 5.77 -15.87 2.41
C PRO A 78 5.18 -17.29 2.52
N PRO A 79 5.64 -18.25 1.68
CA PRO A 79 5.18 -19.63 1.71
C PRO A 79 5.25 -20.29 3.10
N LYS A 80 6.28 -19.98 3.88
CA LYS A 80 6.45 -20.47 5.25
C LYS A 80 5.25 -20.17 6.16
N ILE A 81 4.64 -18.98 6.02
CA ILE A 81 3.46 -18.60 6.81
C ILE A 81 2.24 -19.38 6.33
N ARG A 82 2.08 -19.60 5.02
CA ARG A 82 1.01 -20.45 4.47
C ARG A 82 1.11 -21.89 4.98
N GLN A 83 2.32 -22.43 5.02
CA GLN A 83 2.59 -23.76 5.56
C GLN A 83 2.21 -23.85 7.04
N LYS A 84 2.67 -22.93 7.88
CA LYS A 84 2.32 -22.88 9.31
C LYS A 84 0.81 -22.77 9.56
N ALA A 85 0.10 -21.97 8.75
CA ALA A 85 -1.35 -21.88 8.83
C ALA A 85 -2.02 -23.22 8.51
N ALA A 86 -1.54 -23.96 7.51
CA ALA A 86 -2.03 -25.29 7.17
C ALA A 86 -1.75 -26.33 8.26
N GLU A 87 -0.54 -26.34 8.84
CA GLU A 87 -0.15 -27.21 9.95
C GLU A 87 -1.05 -27.02 11.19
N ARG A 88 -1.58 -25.80 11.40
CA ARG A 88 -2.52 -25.46 12.47
C ARG A 88 -3.99 -25.62 12.08
N SER A 89 -4.27 -26.20 10.89
CA SER A 89 -5.63 -26.40 10.37
C SER A 89 -6.47 -25.10 10.32
N LEU A 90 -5.85 -23.93 10.12
CA LEU A 90 -6.56 -22.67 10.03
C LEU A 90 -7.41 -22.59 8.76
N THR A 91 -8.60 -22.01 8.88
CA THR A 91 -9.43 -21.68 7.72
C THR A 91 -8.93 -20.36 7.11
N VAL A 92 -8.03 -20.47 6.14
CA VAL A 92 -7.35 -19.29 5.57
C VAL A 92 -8.17 -18.63 4.49
N VAL A 93 -8.33 -17.31 4.60
CA VAL A 93 -8.80 -16.42 3.53
C VAL A 93 -7.67 -15.49 3.14
N ASP A 94 -7.30 -15.49 1.86
CA ASP A 94 -6.20 -14.69 1.36
C ASP A 94 -6.71 -13.37 0.79
N ALA A 95 -6.43 -12.25 1.48
CA ALA A 95 -6.78 -10.90 1.05
C ALA A 95 -5.60 -10.18 0.36
N THR A 96 -4.56 -10.90 -0.04
CA THR A 96 -3.42 -10.33 -0.76
C THR A 96 -3.90 -9.59 -2.01
N CYS A 97 -3.49 -8.34 -2.16
CA CYS A 97 -3.79 -7.56 -3.36
C CYS A 97 -3.34 -8.31 -4.63
N PRO A 98 -4.18 -8.42 -5.67
CA PRO A 98 -3.80 -9.11 -6.91
C PRO A 98 -2.53 -8.54 -7.58
N LEU A 99 -2.21 -7.26 -7.36
CA LEU A 99 -0.98 -6.65 -7.88
C LEU A 99 0.26 -7.06 -7.07
N VAL A 100 0.12 -7.30 -5.77
CA VAL A 100 1.18 -7.91 -4.94
C VAL A 100 1.33 -9.39 -5.32
N THR A 101 0.24 -10.11 -5.52
CA THR A 101 0.27 -11.51 -6.00
C THR A 101 1.00 -11.63 -7.35
N LYS A 102 0.88 -10.62 -8.23
CA LYS A 102 1.65 -10.55 -9.49
C LYS A 102 3.15 -10.60 -9.20
N VAL A 103 3.66 -9.78 -8.29
CA VAL A 103 5.10 -9.72 -7.95
C VAL A 103 5.57 -11.03 -7.33
N HIS A 104 4.78 -11.64 -6.43
CA HIS A 104 5.06 -12.97 -5.89
C HIS A 104 5.18 -14.03 -6.99
N ASN A 105 4.29 -13.99 -7.98
CA ASN A 105 4.33 -14.96 -9.10
C ASN A 105 5.54 -14.71 -10.02
N GLU A 106 5.95 -13.48 -10.22
CA GLU A 106 7.16 -13.14 -10.95
C GLU A 106 8.41 -13.64 -10.21
N ALA A 107 8.46 -13.46 -8.89
CA ALA A 107 9.52 -14.01 -8.04
C ALA A 107 9.67 -15.54 -8.22
N LYS A 108 8.56 -16.28 -8.11
CA LYS A 108 8.53 -17.72 -8.35
C LYS A 108 8.99 -18.10 -9.76
N HIS A 109 8.52 -17.35 -10.76
CA HIS A 109 8.86 -17.61 -12.15
C HIS A 109 10.35 -17.41 -12.44
N TYR A 110 10.95 -16.32 -11.94
CA TYR A 110 12.37 -16.07 -12.07
C TYR A 110 13.20 -17.10 -11.29
N ALA A 111 12.80 -17.42 -10.06
CA ALA A 111 13.46 -18.44 -9.25
C ALA A 111 13.47 -19.81 -9.94
N ALA A 112 12.33 -20.26 -10.48
CA ALA A 112 12.23 -21.53 -11.21
C ALA A 112 13.10 -21.58 -12.48
N LYS A 113 13.46 -20.45 -13.05
CA LYS A 113 14.37 -20.33 -14.20
C LYS A 113 15.82 -20.15 -13.80
N GLY A 114 16.12 -20.16 -12.50
CA GLY A 114 17.47 -20.03 -11.95
C GLY A 114 18.01 -18.60 -12.03
N TYR A 115 17.18 -17.58 -11.90
CA TYR A 115 17.62 -16.19 -11.77
C TYR A 115 18.02 -15.87 -10.34
N LEU A 116 19.08 -15.06 -10.19
CA LEU A 116 19.30 -14.28 -8.99
C LEU A 116 18.55 -12.95 -9.13
N MET A 117 17.79 -12.55 -8.13
CA MET A 117 16.94 -11.36 -8.18
C MET A 117 17.45 -10.28 -7.23
N VAL A 118 17.40 -9.03 -7.70
CA VAL A 118 17.51 -7.85 -6.85
C VAL A 118 16.09 -7.35 -6.59
N TYR A 119 15.72 -7.23 -5.32
CA TYR A 119 14.44 -6.67 -4.91
C TYR A 119 14.65 -5.26 -4.41
N ILE A 120 14.04 -4.27 -5.07
CA ILE A 120 14.03 -2.87 -4.62
C ILE A 120 12.83 -2.70 -3.69
N GLY A 121 13.08 -2.41 -2.41
CA GLY A 121 12.02 -2.31 -1.40
C GLY A 121 12.57 -1.85 -0.06
N HIS A 122 11.70 -1.69 0.93
CA HIS A 122 12.11 -1.29 2.28
C HIS A 122 12.35 -2.49 3.18
N ALA A 123 13.49 -2.51 3.86
CA ALA A 123 13.80 -3.51 4.87
C ALA A 123 12.74 -3.52 5.98
N GLY A 124 12.29 -4.72 6.37
CA GLY A 124 11.24 -4.88 7.39
C GLY A 124 9.82 -4.56 6.95
N HIS A 125 9.59 -4.15 5.69
CA HIS A 125 8.24 -3.98 5.18
C HIS A 125 7.58 -5.34 4.89
N VAL A 126 6.35 -5.53 5.34
CA VAL A 126 5.62 -6.81 5.22
C VAL A 126 5.46 -7.31 3.77
N GLU A 127 5.34 -6.41 2.79
CA GLU A 127 5.31 -6.77 1.37
C GLU A 127 6.66 -7.31 0.90
N ALA A 128 7.77 -6.70 1.35
CA ALA A 128 9.12 -7.16 1.04
C ALA A 128 9.39 -8.55 1.65
N GLU A 129 9.00 -8.75 2.92
CA GLU A 129 9.07 -10.07 3.56
C GLU A 129 8.30 -11.13 2.75
N GLY A 130 7.06 -10.80 2.36
CA GLY A 130 6.20 -11.70 1.59
C GLY A 130 6.84 -12.12 0.28
N THR A 131 7.28 -11.15 -0.52
CA THR A 131 7.85 -11.38 -1.85
C THR A 131 9.21 -12.08 -1.78
N MET A 132 10.12 -11.60 -0.93
CA MET A 132 11.45 -12.20 -0.76
C MET A 132 11.36 -13.64 -0.23
N GLY A 133 10.36 -13.92 0.59
CA GLY A 133 10.11 -15.28 1.10
C GLY A 133 9.70 -16.30 0.03
N GLU A 134 9.32 -15.87 -1.18
CA GLU A 134 9.05 -16.78 -2.29
C GLU A 134 10.33 -17.44 -2.86
N ALA A 135 11.48 -16.76 -2.72
CA ALA A 135 12.78 -17.27 -3.16
C ALA A 135 13.93 -16.71 -2.28
N PRO A 136 13.98 -17.07 -0.97
CA PRO A 136 14.88 -16.41 -0.01
C PRO A 136 16.36 -16.55 -0.34
N ASP A 137 16.77 -17.65 -0.98
CA ASP A 137 18.17 -17.90 -1.35
C ASP A 137 18.55 -17.26 -2.70
N GLN A 138 17.61 -16.65 -3.41
CA GLN A 138 17.80 -16.08 -4.74
C GLN A 138 17.38 -14.60 -4.81
N MET A 139 17.16 -13.93 -3.66
CA MET A 139 16.83 -12.51 -3.62
C MET A 139 17.77 -11.72 -2.73
N ILE A 140 18.17 -10.55 -3.23
CA ILE A 140 18.98 -9.58 -2.50
C ILE A 140 18.20 -8.28 -2.43
N LEU A 141 17.95 -7.78 -1.20
CA LEU A 141 17.26 -6.52 -0.96
C LEU A 141 18.22 -5.34 -1.15
N ILE A 142 17.74 -4.31 -1.82
CA ILE A 142 18.31 -2.96 -1.84
C ILE A 142 17.21 -1.94 -1.66
N GLU A 143 17.52 -0.78 -1.07
CA GLU A 143 16.51 0.22 -0.77
C GLU A 143 16.56 1.45 -1.69
N ASN A 144 17.74 1.79 -2.20
CA ASN A 144 18.02 3.08 -2.86
C ASN A 144 19.16 2.96 -3.89
N PRO A 145 19.47 4.05 -4.66
CA PRO A 145 20.57 4.07 -5.61
C PRO A 145 21.96 3.82 -4.98
N GLU A 146 22.20 4.28 -3.76
CA GLU A 146 23.46 4.09 -3.05
C GLU A 146 23.72 2.62 -2.71
N ASP A 147 22.67 1.88 -2.36
CA ASP A 147 22.74 0.42 -2.18
C ASP A 147 23.02 -0.27 -3.51
N ALA A 148 22.37 0.19 -4.59
CA ALA A 148 22.61 -0.33 -5.93
C ALA A 148 24.05 -0.12 -6.39
N GLU A 149 24.73 0.96 -5.95
CA GLU A 149 26.15 1.18 -6.20
C GLU A 149 27.05 0.20 -5.44
N LYS A 150 26.67 -0.18 -4.24
CA LYS A 150 27.47 -0.98 -3.30
C LYS A 150 27.20 -2.48 -3.37
N VAL A 151 26.01 -2.89 -3.82
CA VAL A 151 25.61 -4.30 -3.81
C VAL A 151 26.62 -5.15 -4.55
N GLN A 152 27.03 -6.26 -3.91
CA GLN A 152 27.89 -7.27 -4.50
C GLN A 152 27.03 -8.47 -4.87
N LEU A 153 26.85 -8.70 -6.17
CA LEU A 153 26.15 -9.87 -6.64
C LEU A 153 27.18 -10.96 -6.94
N PRO A 154 26.91 -12.20 -6.52
CA PRO A 154 27.76 -13.32 -6.95
C PRO A 154 27.71 -13.44 -8.48
N PRO A 155 28.76 -13.97 -9.12
CA PRO A 155 28.75 -14.22 -10.55
C PRO A 155 27.52 -15.06 -10.94
N HIS A 156 26.64 -14.49 -11.74
CA HIS A 156 25.40 -15.14 -12.15
C HIS A 156 25.03 -14.74 -13.57
N GLU A 157 24.65 -15.72 -14.40
CA GLU A 157 24.35 -15.49 -15.81
C GLU A 157 22.97 -14.84 -16.00
N LYS A 158 22.04 -15.07 -15.06
CA LYS A 158 20.65 -14.59 -15.13
C LYS A 158 20.35 -13.71 -13.93
N LEU A 159 20.17 -12.43 -14.17
CA LEU A 159 19.81 -11.45 -13.16
C LEU A 159 18.47 -10.83 -13.51
N ALA A 160 17.61 -10.60 -12.50
CA ALA A 160 16.36 -9.90 -12.65
C ALA A 160 16.16 -8.88 -11.53
N VAL A 161 15.33 -7.88 -11.77
CA VAL A 161 14.89 -6.93 -10.74
C VAL A 161 13.39 -7.07 -10.53
N LEU A 162 12.97 -7.05 -9.28
CA LEU A 162 11.60 -6.88 -8.84
C LEU A 162 11.52 -5.69 -7.88
N THR A 163 10.32 -5.10 -7.72
CA THR A 163 10.17 -3.97 -6.82
C THR A 163 8.94 -4.11 -5.93
N GLN A 164 8.99 -3.45 -4.77
CA GLN A 164 7.82 -3.21 -3.94
C GLN A 164 6.83 -2.31 -4.69
N THR A 165 5.52 -2.54 -4.49
CA THR A 165 4.48 -1.89 -5.29
C THR A 165 4.22 -0.43 -4.94
N THR A 166 4.76 0.08 -3.82
CA THR A 166 4.45 1.41 -3.25
C THR A 166 5.63 2.38 -3.21
N LEU A 167 6.69 2.11 -3.96
CA LEU A 167 7.89 2.95 -4.01
C LEU A 167 7.68 4.23 -4.83
N SER A 168 8.62 5.18 -4.70
CA SER A 168 8.73 6.32 -5.61
C SER A 168 9.12 5.86 -7.02
N VAL A 169 8.40 6.34 -8.02
CA VAL A 169 8.68 6.04 -9.43
C VAL A 169 10.06 6.53 -9.81
N GLU A 170 10.42 7.75 -9.39
CA GLU A 170 11.71 8.36 -9.68
C GLU A 170 12.87 7.59 -9.01
N GLU A 171 12.73 7.27 -7.73
CA GLU A 171 13.75 6.54 -6.97
C GLU A 171 14.02 5.15 -7.57
N VAL A 172 12.97 4.44 -7.96
CA VAL A 172 13.11 3.16 -8.66
C VAL A 172 13.79 3.35 -10.02
N GLN A 173 13.45 4.39 -10.78
CA GLN A 173 14.10 4.66 -12.06
C GLN A 173 15.60 4.99 -11.90
N GLU A 174 15.97 5.76 -10.89
CA GLU A 174 17.37 6.05 -10.57
C GLU A 174 18.13 4.80 -10.14
N THR A 175 17.56 4.03 -9.22
CA THR A 175 18.12 2.75 -8.77
C THR A 175 18.33 1.79 -9.97
N MET A 176 17.34 1.70 -10.86
CA MET A 176 17.41 0.89 -12.06
C MET A 176 18.49 1.35 -13.04
N LYS A 177 18.73 2.67 -13.17
CA LYS A 177 19.83 3.18 -14.00
C LYS A 177 21.18 2.70 -13.49
N VAL A 178 21.40 2.78 -12.16
CA VAL A 178 22.62 2.29 -11.52
C VAL A 178 22.80 0.79 -11.72
N LEU A 179 21.75 0.00 -11.47
CA LEU A 179 21.80 -1.46 -11.66
C LEU A 179 22.11 -1.84 -13.11
N LYS A 180 21.46 -1.21 -14.09
CA LYS A 180 21.71 -1.49 -15.53
C LYS A 180 23.10 -1.05 -15.98
N HIS A 181 23.65 -0.01 -15.39
CA HIS A 181 25.03 0.39 -15.68
C HIS A 181 26.04 -0.63 -15.16
N ARG A 182 25.82 -1.16 -13.95
CA ARG A 182 26.69 -2.16 -13.33
C ARG A 182 26.50 -3.59 -13.88
N PHE A 183 25.27 -3.94 -14.21
CA PHE A 183 24.86 -5.27 -14.62
C PHE A 183 24.04 -5.17 -15.91
N SER A 184 24.73 -5.03 -17.04
CA SER A 184 24.12 -4.75 -18.36
C SER A 184 23.10 -5.80 -18.84
N HIS A 185 23.14 -7.02 -18.30
CA HIS A 185 22.24 -8.14 -18.63
C HIS A 185 21.10 -8.34 -17.62
N ILE A 186 20.92 -7.39 -16.68
CA ILE A 186 19.84 -7.48 -15.68
C ILE A 186 18.48 -7.25 -16.36
N GLU A 187 17.55 -8.18 -16.16
CA GLU A 187 16.22 -8.13 -16.72
C GLU A 187 15.24 -7.41 -15.78
N SER A 188 14.29 -6.72 -16.36
CA SER A 188 13.16 -6.12 -15.64
C SER A 188 11.87 -6.88 -15.99
N PRO A 189 10.85 -6.88 -15.12
CA PRO A 189 9.53 -7.42 -15.46
C PRO A 189 8.97 -6.77 -16.72
N LYS A 190 8.16 -7.53 -17.48
CA LYS A 190 7.49 -7.01 -18.69
C LYS A 190 6.50 -5.88 -18.39
N LYS A 191 5.95 -5.87 -17.19
CA LYS A 191 5.10 -4.81 -16.65
C LYS A 191 5.73 -4.32 -15.36
N GLU A 192 5.71 -3.04 -15.13
CA GLU A 192 6.21 -2.43 -13.89
C GLU A 192 5.53 -3.04 -12.66
N ASP A 193 6.30 -3.18 -11.57
CA ASP A 193 5.81 -3.70 -10.30
C ASP A 193 5.16 -2.60 -9.46
N ILE A 194 5.61 -1.34 -9.60
CA ILE A 194 4.93 -0.21 -8.98
C ILE A 194 3.49 -0.21 -9.48
N CYS A 195 2.54 -0.27 -8.56
CA CYS A 195 1.15 -0.41 -8.95
C CYS A 195 0.57 0.90 -9.53
N TYR A 196 -0.46 0.75 -10.39
CA TYR A 196 -1.14 1.90 -11.00
C TYR A 196 -1.61 2.94 -9.96
N ALA A 197 -2.09 2.48 -8.80
CA ALA A 197 -2.60 3.36 -7.76
C ALA A 197 -1.50 4.23 -7.16
N THR A 198 -0.29 3.69 -6.99
CA THR A 198 0.90 4.42 -6.56
C THR A 198 1.31 5.44 -7.62
N THR A 199 1.45 5.02 -8.87
CA THR A 199 1.85 5.89 -9.98
C THR A 199 0.87 7.05 -10.19
N ASN A 200 -0.44 6.74 -10.20
CA ASN A 200 -1.48 7.75 -10.43
C ASN A 200 -1.52 8.80 -9.30
N ARG A 201 -1.44 8.35 -8.02
CA ARG A 201 -1.44 9.29 -6.88
C ARG A 201 -0.18 10.14 -6.83
N GLN A 202 0.98 9.60 -7.15
CA GLN A 202 2.21 10.39 -7.27
C GLN A 202 2.10 11.42 -8.40
N HIS A 203 1.52 11.04 -9.55
CA HIS A 203 1.25 12.01 -10.63
C HIS A 203 0.30 13.11 -10.16
N ALA A 204 -0.80 12.75 -9.49
CA ALA A 204 -1.76 13.73 -8.97
C ALA A 204 -1.12 14.70 -7.95
N VAL A 205 -0.23 14.20 -7.09
CA VAL A 205 0.52 15.05 -6.15
C VAL A 205 1.47 16.00 -6.85
N ARG A 206 2.16 15.56 -7.92
CA ARG A 206 3.03 16.46 -8.71
C ARG A 206 2.26 17.62 -9.32
N GLU A 207 1.10 17.34 -9.87
CA GLU A 207 0.25 18.39 -10.44
C GLU A 207 -0.31 19.31 -9.32
N LEU A 208 -0.72 18.73 -8.20
CA LEU A 208 -1.19 19.49 -7.04
C LEU A 208 -0.11 20.43 -6.47
N ALA A 209 1.13 19.95 -6.36
CA ALA A 209 2.26 20.71 -5.83
C ALA A 209 2.68 21.90 -6.73
N LYS A 210 2.33 21.88 -8.02
CA LYS A 210 2.53 23.04 -8.91
C LYS A 210 1.59 24.20 -8.61
N GLU A 211 0.41 23.90 -8.06
CA GLU A 211 -0.63 24.89 -7.80
C GLU A 211 -0.70 25.34 -6.35
N CYS A 212 -0.20 24.51 -5.39
CA CYS A 212 -0.37 24.70 -3.96
C CYS A 212 0.95 24.92 -3.23
N GLU A 213 0.95 25.87 -2.31
CA GLU A 213 2.10 26.18 -1.46
C GLU A 213 2.29 25.18 -0.33
N LEU A 214 1.16 24.58 0.12
CA LEU A 214 1.11 23.53 1.14
C LEU A 214 0.32 22.35 0.59
N VAL A 215 0.84 21.13 0.71
CA VAL A 215 0.15 19.88 0.40
C VAL A 215 -0.04 19.07 1.68
N LEU A 216 -1.28 18.77 2.02
CA LEU A 216 -1.65 17.91 3.12
C LEU A 216 -1.95 16.51 2.57
N VAL A 217 -1.17 15.54 3.00
CA VAL A 217 -1.36 14.13 2.67
C VAL A 217 -2.10 13.46 3.82
N VAL A 218 -3.35 13.06 3.60
CA VAL A 218 -4.12 12.36 4.62
C VAL A 218 -3.77 10.88 4.59
N GLY A 219 -3.24 10.35 5.70
CA GLY A 219 -2.83 8.95 5.77
C GLY A 219 -1.98 8.61 6.98
N SER A 220 -1.74 7.33 7.19
CA SER A 220 -0.91 6.83 8.27
C SER A 220 0.59 6.96 7.97
N ASN A 221 1.38 7.23 8.99
CA ASN A 221 2.85 7.23 8.91
C ASN A 221 3.45 5.81 8.70
N THR A 222 2.68 4.76 8.99
CA THR A 222 3.07 3.37 8.69
C THR A 222 2.84 3.00 7.22
N SER A 223 2.12 3.84 6.45
CA SER A 223 1.85 3.61 5.03
C SER A 223 3.00 4.10 4.15
N SER A 224 3.73 3.18 3.51
CA SER A 224 4.76 3.50 2.52
C SER A 224 4.22 4.43 1.43
N ASN A 225 3.05 4.12 0.85
CA ASN A 225 2.44 4.98 -0.16
C ASN A 225 2.19 6.41 0.34
N SER A 226 1.65 6.60 1.57
CA SER A 226 1.36 7.94 2.11
C SER A 226 2.63 8.75 2.33
N ASN A 227 3.70 8.14 2.85
CA ASN A 227 5.00 8.78 3.01
C ASN A 227 5.57 9.21 1.65
N ARG A 228 5.51 8.31 0.63
CA ARG A 228 5.98 8.67 -0.72
C ARG A 228 5.23 9.86 -1.32
N LEU A 229 3.92 10.00 -1.09
CA LEU A 229 3.17 11.16 -1.58
C LEU A 229 3.65 12.47 -0.94
N ARG A 230 3.94 12.47 0.36
CA ARG A 230 4.53 13.61 1.05
C ARG A 230 5.88 13.98 0.45
N GLU A 231 6.78 13.01 0.29
CA GLU A 231 8.12 13.21 -0.26
C GLU A 231 8.09 13.71 -1.70
N VAL A 232 7.17 13.18 -2.53
CA VAL A 232 6.95 13.67 -3.90
C VAL A 232 6.51 15.14 -3.90
N ALA A 233 5.62 15.55 -2.99
CA ALA A 233 5.21 16.95 -2.89
C ALA A 233 6.37 17.86 -2.48
N GLU A 234 7.20 17.43 -1.51
CA GLU A 234 8.40 18.14 -1.07
C GLU A 234 9.43 18.25 -2.20
N ALA A 235 9.67 17.18 -2.94
CA ALA A 235 10.57 17.18 -4.09
C ALA A 235 10.10 18.11 -5.22
N CYS A 236 8.79 18.37 -5.33
CA CYS A 236 8.22 19.36 -6.26
C CYS A 236 8.27 20.79 -5.72
N GLY A 237 8.82 21.03 -4.53
CA GLY A 237 9.01 22.36 -3.94
C GLY A 237 7.85 22.89 -3.10
N ALA A 238 6.77 22.12 -2.92
CA ALA A 238 5.71 22.45 -1.98
C ALA A 238 6.12 22.12 -0.54
N LYS A 239 5.59 22.83 0.45
CA LYS A 239 5.59 22.32 1.83
C LYS A 239 4.62 21.14 1.89
N ALA A 240 5.00 20.06 2.57
CA ALA A 240 4.10 18.92 2.69
C ALA A 240 4.07 18.36 4.11
N HIS A 241 2.89 17.92 4.54
CA HIS A 241 2.69 17.26 5.81
C HIS A 241 1.80 16.03 5.66
N LEU A 242 2.20 14.95 6.32
CA LEU A 242 1.38 13.75 6.48
C LEU A 242 0.61 13.90 7.79
N LEU A 243 -0.70 13.70 7.75
CA LEU A 243 -1.57 13.79 8.91
C LEU A 243 -2.76 12.84 8.77
N MET A 244 -3.34 12.44 9.89
CA MET A 244 -4.47 11.51 9.88
C MET A 244 -5.71 12.10 10.57
N THR A 245 -5.53 13.07 11.47
CA THR A 245 -6.62 13.63 12.24
C THR A 245 -6.70 15.16 12.12
N PRO A 246 -7.88 15.77 12.29
CA PRO A 246 -8.05 17.22 12.25
C PRO A 246 -7.22 17.99 13.29
N GLU A 247 -6.92 17.36 14.44
CA GLU A 247 -6.16 17.95 15.53
C GLU A 247 -4.69 18.21 15.17
N GLU A 248 -4.19 17.56 14.12
CA GLU A 248 -2.83 17.75 13.60
C GLU A 248 -2.70 19.00 12.71
N ILE A 249 -3.83 19.63 12.36
CA ILE A 249 -3.83 20.87 11.56
C ILE A 249 -3.34 22.05 12.41
N LEU A 250 -2.23 22.64 11.99
CA LEU A 250 -1.71 23.83 12.65
C LEU A 250 -2.56 25.05 12.29
N PRO A 251 -3.02 25.86 13.29
CA PRO A 251 -3.88 27.02 13.03
C PRO A 251 -3.27 28.02 12.05
N GLU A 252 -1.96 28.21 12.08
CA GLU A 252 -1.25 29.10 11.17
C GLU A 252 -1.35 28.69 9.70
N TRP A 253 -1.61 27.43 9.36
CA TRP A 253 -1.77 27.02 7.96
C TRP A 253 -2.95 27.69 7.29
N LYS A 254 -4.03 27.99 8.05
CA LYS A 254 -5.22 28.68 7.54
C LYS A 254 -4.93 30.13 7.11
N THR A 255 -3.85 30.72 7.57
CA THR A 255 -3.48 32.12 7.30
C THR A 255 -2.19 32.27 6.49
N ALA A 256 -1.23 31.35 6.67
CA ALA A 256 0.09 31.44 6.04
C ALA A 256 0.08 31.11 4.54
N PHE A 257 -0.89 30.30 4.09
CA PHE A 257 -0.92 29.81 2.71
C PHE A 257 -2.15 30.31 1.96
N GLN A 258 -1.97 30.64 0.69
CA GLN A 258 -3.06 31.07 -0.20
C GLN A 258 -3.86 29.85 -0.69
N LYS A 259 -3.15 28.83 -1.14
CA LYS A 259 -3.72 27.58 -1.67
C LYS A 259 -3.19 26.39 -0.90
N ILE A 260 -4.11 25.56 -0.41
CA ILE A 260 -3.78 24.30 0.26
C ILE A 260 -4.26 23.14 -0.62
N GLY A 261 -3.33 22.28 -0.98
CA GLY A 261 -3.60 21.02 -1.67
C GLY A 261 -3.90 19.90 -0.69
N ILE A 262 -4.87 19.06 -1.02
CA ILE A 262 -5.20 17.88 -0.21
C ILE A 262 -5.17 16.64 -1.11
N THR A 263 -4.49 15.62 -0.64
CA THR A 263 -4.52 14.27 -1.21
C THR A 263 -4.59 13.24 -0.10
N SER A 264 -4.69 11.97 -0.46
CA SER A 264 -4.63 10.91 0.55
C SER A 264 -4.01 9.63 0.02
N GLY A 265 -3.45 8.85 0.96
CA GLY A 265 -2.89 7.54 0.67
C GLY A 265 -3.93 6.53 0.18
N ALA A 266 -3.45 5.50 -0.51
CA ALA A 266 -4.27 4.42 -1.07
C ALA A 266 -5.00 3.56 -0.03
N SER A 267 -4.64 3.67 1.25
CA SER A 267 -5.29 3.00 2.37
C SER A 267 -6.14 3.92 3.26
N THR A 268 -6.40 5.15 2.81
CA THR A 268 -7.11 6.18 3.59
C THR A 268 -8.58 6.25 3.19
N PRO A 269 -9.52 6.09 4.14
CA PRO A 269 -10.95 6.30 3.87
C PRO A 269 -11.25 7.75 3.53
N GLU A 270 -12.19 7.99 2.61
CA GLU A 270 -12.61 9.35 2.22
C GLU A 270 -13.10 10.19 3.41
N GLN A 271 -13.73 9.57 4.40
CA GLN A 271 -14.18 10.23 5.62
C GLN A 271 -13.08 11.00 6.34
N LEU A 272 -11.83 10.50 6.34
CA LEU A 272 -10.70 11.22 6.96
C LEU A 272 -10.34 12.47 6.15
N VAL A 273 -10.42 12.41 4.83
CA VAL A 273 -10.21 13.57 3.96
C VAL A 273 -11.27 14.63 4.19
N GLU A 274 -12.54 14.23 4.27
CA GLU A 274 -13.67 15.12 4.56
C GLU A 274 -13.52 15.80 5.94
N ASN A 275 -13.07 15.06 6.95
CA ASN A 275 -12.83 15.60 8.28
C ASN A 275 -11.72 16.68 8.27
N ILE A 276 -10.63 16.46 7.52
CA ILE A 276 -9.55 17.43 7.35
C ILE A 276 -10.05 18.68 6.62
N ILE A 277 -10.81 18.51 5.54
CA ILE A 277 -11.42 19.64 4.81
C ILE A 277 -12.36 20.43 5.74
N GLY A 278 -13.22 19.74 6.50
CA GLY A 278 -14.14 20.35 7.45
C GLY A 278 -13.43 21.20 8.50
N GLU A 279 -12.31 20.70 9.06
CA GLU A 279 -11.54 21.48 10.03
C GLU A 279 -10.84 22.70 9.39
N LEU A 280 -10.31 22.56 8.18
CA LEU A 280 -9.71 23.68 7.46
C LEU A 280 -10.72 24.80 7.18
N LEU A 281 -11.96 24.43 6.87
CA LEU A 281 -13.05 25.38 6.58
C LEU A 281 -13.68 25.98 7.84
N LYS A 282 -13.44 25.43 9.01
CA LYS A 282 -14.01 25.92 10.27
C LYS A 282 -13.59 27.35 10.55
N ASN A 283 -14.60 28.23 10.80
CA ASN A 283 -14.43 29.66 10.97
C ASN A 283 -13.84 30.38 9.74
N GLN A 284 -13.98 29.80 8.54
CA GLN A 284 -13.62 30.44 7.29
C GLN A 284 -14.88 30.69 6.45
N GLU A 285 -15.01 31.90 5.90
CA GLU A 285 -16.15 32.23 5.03
C GLU A 285 -15.76 32.06 3.56
N HIS A 286 -16.60 31.31 2.80
CA HIS A 286 -16.60 31.27 1.34
C HIS A 286 -15.28 30.77 0.69
N ILE A 287 -14.58 29.82 1.32
CA ILE A 287 -13.41 29.20 0.70
C ILE A 287 -13.87 28.13 -0.31
N PRO A 288 -13.56 28.28 -1.59
CA PRO A 288 -13.88 27.28 -2.59
C PRO A 288 -13.02 26.01 -2.40
N VAL A 289 -13.67 24.86 -2.55
CA VAL A 289 -13.01 23.54 -2.62
C VAL A 289 -13.14 23.02 -4.03
N LYS A 290 -12.04 22.85 -4.74
CA LYS A 290 -12.00 22.33 -6.11
C LYS A 290 -11.38 20.95 -6.16
N THR A 291 -11.81 20.13 -7.11
CA THR A 291 -11.17 18.86 -7.42
C THR A 291 -10.24 19.03 -8.62
N LEU A 292 -8.99 18.61 -8.45
CA LEU A 292 -8.01 18.47 -9.52
C LEU A 292 -8.04 17.00 -9.97
N GLU A 293 -8.81 16.71 -11.02
CA GLU A 293 -8.92 15.36 -11.58
C GLU A 293 -7.82 15.14 -12.62
N ILE A 294 -6.89 14.23 -12.34
CA ILE A 294 -5.76 13.90 -13.21
C ILE A 294 -6.04 12.66 -14.04
N ILE A 295 -6.59 11.62 -13.40
CA ILE A 295 -6.92 10.36 -14.05
C ILE A 295 -8.08 9.69 -13.33
N LYS A 296 -8.95 9.03 -14.08
CA LYS A 296 -10.04 8.23 -13.55
C LYS A 296 -9.59 6.78 -13.34
N GLU A 297 -9.79 6.27 -12.15
CA GLU A 297 -9.54 4.86 -11.81
C GLU A 297 -10.86 4.09 -11.84
N ASP A 298 -10.93 3.06 -12.67
CA ASP A 298 -12.09 2.17 -12.82
C ASP A 298 -11.75 0.69 -12.51
N MET A 299 -10.53 0.44 -12.00
CA MET A 299 -10.10 -0.90 -11.62
C MET A 299 -10.89 -1.41 -10.41
N HIS A 300 -11.31 -2.66 -10.50
CA HIS A 300 -12.01 -3.35 -9.41
C HIS A 300 -11.56 -4.81 -9.33
N PHE A 301 -11.39 -5.32 -8.11
CA PHE A 301 -11.06 -6.70 -7.85
C PHE A 301 -12.21 -7.38 -7.11
N MET A 302 -12.57 -8.59 -7.55
CA MET A 302 -13.64 -9.36 -6.94
C MET A 302 -13.09 -10.29 -5.86
N PRO A 303 -13.70 -10.32 -4.66
CA PRO A 303 -13.37 -11.31 -3.65
C PRO A 303 -13.54 -12.77 -4.13
N PRO A 304 -12.92 -13.74 -3.46
CA PRO A 304 -13.05 -15.15 -3.81
C PRO A 304 -14.52 -15.59 -3.87
N ARG A 305 -14.93 -16.22 -4.98
CA ARG A 305 -16.33 -16.66 -5.18
C ARG A 305 -16.83 -17.56 -4.06
N SER A 306 -15.97 -18.45 -3.54
CA SER A 306 -16.30 -19.33 -2.42
C SER A 306 -16.66 -18.54 -1.15
N LEU A 307 -15.93 -17.44 -0.86
CA LEU A 307 -16.21 -16.59 0.27
C LEU A 307 -17.51 -15.82 0.10
N ILE A 308 -17.80 -15.29 -1.11
CA ILE A 308 -19.07 -14.62 -1.42
C ILE A 308 -20.24 -15.57 -1.21
N GLN A 309 -20.15 -16.80 -1.73
CA GLN A 309 -21.18 -17.81 -1.57
C GLN A 309 -21.41 -18.18 -0.10
N LEU A 310 -20.33 -18.33 0.67
CA LEU A 310 -20.43 -18.64 2.09
C LEU A 310 -21.08 -17.49 2.89
N ALA A 311 -20.71 -16.24 2.59
CA ALA A 311 -21.27 -15.05 3.25
C ALA A 311 -22.75 -14.79 2.89
N MET A 312 -23.23 -15.34 1.76
CA MET A 312 -24.63 -15.26 1.32
C MET A 312 -25.48 -16.45 1.73
N ALA A 313 -24.86 -17.53 2.24
CA ALA A 313 -25.60 -18.69 2.71
C ALA A 313 -26.50 -18.30 3.92
N PRO A 314 -27.78 -18.71 3.96
CA PRO A 314 -28.59 -18.49 5.14
C PRO A 314 -27.90 -19.12 6.36
N ALA A 315 -27.89 -18.38 7.48
CA ALA A 315 -27.36 -18.94 8.73
C ALA A 315 -28.13 -20.27 9.00
N THR A 316 -27.39 -21.37 8.97
CA THR A 316 -27.93 -22.65 9.44
C THR A 316 -28.21 -22.48 10.94
N VAL A 317 -29.51 -22.41 11.27
CA VAL A 317 -30.06 -22.33 12.64
C VAL A 317 -29.76 -23.62 13.38
#